data_60a45f46580d368629da7936c24ddf6b
#
_entry.id   60a45f46580d368629da7936c24ddf6b
#
_cell.length_a   1.000
_cell.length_b   1.000
_cell.length_c   1.000
_cell.angle_alpha   90.00
_cell.angle_beta   90.00
_cell.angle_gamma   90.00
#
_symmetry.space_group_name_H-M   'P 1'
#
loop_
_entity.id
_entity.type
_entity.pdbx_description
1 polymer ?
#
loop_
_entity_poly.entity_id
_entity_poly.type
_entity_poly.pdbx_seq_one_letter_code
_entity_poly.pdbx_strand_id
1 'polypeptide(L)'
;MEPHPGVFCSNVRTEEWEPAPEVPGSEIHELVHADGVWAGLTRFTAVEGPTPWTPSQRETIHVLEGEVTIEIADGPALTLKPGDLASLPAGLETIWHITPPFTELWVLA
;
A
#
# COMPACT_ATOMS: atom_id res chain seq x y z
N MET A 1 13.73 -1.99 11.79
CA MET A 1 15.00 -2.42 12.42
C MET A 1 16.01 -2.84 11.36
N GLU A 2 17.23 -2.45 11.55
CA GLU A 2 18.34 -2.77 10.64
C GLU A 2 19.41 -3.55 11.42
N PRO A 3 19.24 -4.88 11.59
CA PRO A 3 20.16 -5.69 12.40
C PRO A 3 21.55 -5.87 11.79
N HIS A 4 21.69 -5.56 10.51
CA HIS A 4 22.96 -5.61 9.78
C HIS A 4 22.87 -4.56 8.67
N PRO A 5 23.97 -3.90 8.25
CA PRO A 5 23.88 -2.91 7.18
C PRO A 5 23.16 -3.45 5.94
N GLY A 6 22.13 -2.73 5.51
CA GLY A 6 21.33 -3.08 4.35
C GLY A 6 20.27 -4.16 4.57
N VAL A 7 20.16 -4.71 5.79
CA VAL A 7 19.14 -5.70 6.13
C VAL A 7 18.07 -5.03 7.00
N PHE A 8 16.83 -5.05 6.53
CA PHE A 8 15.70 -4.43 7.22
C PHE A 8 14.68 -5.49 7.58
N CYS A 9 14.18 -5.47 8.80
CA CYS A 9 13.13 -6.39 9.22
C CYS A 9 12.11 -5.69 10.10
N SER A 10 10.86 -6.16 10.03
CA SER A 10 9.76 -5.68 10.84
C SER A 10 8.69 -6.76 10.92
N ASN A 11 7.50 -6.39 11.36
CA ASN A 11 6.38 -7.32 11.52
C ASN A 11 5.09 -6.61 11.12
N VAL A 12 4.17 -7.32 10.50
CA VAL A 12 2.87 -6.77 10.08
C VAL A 12 2.02 -6.28 11.27
N ARG A 13 2.36 -6.70 12.49
CA ARG A 13 1.69 -6.28 13.72
C ARG A 13 2.42 -5.13 14.41
N THR A 14 3.33 -4.46 13.72
CA THR A 14 4.05 -3.31 14.29
C THR A 14 3.09 -2.27 14.85
N GLU A 15 3.53 -1.59 15.91
CA GLU A 15 2.83 -0.44 16.47
C GLU A 15 3.49 0.88 16.07
N GLU A 16 4.50 0.83 15.21
CA GLU A 16 5.24 1.99 14.73
C GLU A 16 4.62 2.51 13.43
N TRP A 17 3.78 3.51 13.53
CA TRP A 17 3.06 4.09 12.40
C TRP A 17 3.24 5.61 12.37
N GLU A 18 3.33 6.14 11.16
CA GLU A 18 3.41 7.58 10.93
C GLU A 18 2.25 8.01 10.03
N PRO A 19 1.66 9.19 10.27
CA PRO A 19 0.63 9.71 9.37
C PRO A 19 1.19 9.87 7.96
N ALA A 20 0.41 9.49 6.95
CA ALA A 20 0.73 9.78 5.56
C ALA A 20 0.07 11.10 5.18
N PRO A 21 0.82 12.21 5.06
CA PRO A 21 0.22 13.53 4.85
C PRO A 21 -0.52 13.67 3.53
N GLU A 22 -0.18 12.85 2.55
CA GLU A 22 -0.76 12.92 1.21
C GLU A 22 -2.14 12.26 1.11
N VAL A 23 -2.46 11.36 2.03
CA VAL A 23 -3.72 10.62 2.01
C VAL A 23 -4.35 10.66 3.39
N PRO A 24 -5.30 11.57 3.64
CA PRO A 24 -5.97 11.68 4.94
C PRO A 24 -6.57 10.35 5.40
N GLY A 25 -6.41 10.04 6.68
CA GLY A 25 -6.91 8.80 7.28
C GLY A 25 -5.98 7.61 7.14
N SER A 26 -4.84 7.78 6.45
CA SER A 26 -3.87 6.69 6.29
C SER A 26 -2.64 6.91 7.16
N GLU A 27 -2.01 5.80 7.51
CA GLU A 27 -0.74 5.76 8.21
C GLU A 27 0.18 4.77 7.50
N ILE A 28 1.47 5.05 7.52
CA ILE A 28 2.45 4.16 6.90
C ILE A 28 3.50 3.70 7.90
N HIS A 29 4.03 2.51 7.64
CA HIS A 29 5.17 1.96 8.33
C HIS A 29 6.18 1.54 7.25
N GLU A 30 7.28 2.28 7.14
CA GLU A 30 8.29 2.01 6.13
C GLU A 30 9.18 0.84 6.57
N LEU A 31 9.38 -0.14 5.69
CA LEU A 31 10.32 -1.22 5.90
C LEU A 31 11.69 -0.86 5.32
N VAL A 32 11.73 -0.41 4.09
CA VAL A 32 12.95 -0.10 3.38
C VAL A 32 12.71 1.00 2.35
N HIS A 33 13.70 1.87 2.18
CA HIS A 33 13.71 2.85 1.09
C HIS A 33 15.16 3.02 0.64
N ALA A 34 15.60 2.09 -0.20
CA ALA A 34 17.00 2.02 -0.64
C ALA A 34 17.11 1.21 -1.94
N ASP A 35 18.17 1.48 -2.71
CA ASP A 35 18.52 0.71 -3.91
C ASP A 35 17.38 0.61 -4.95
N GLY A 36 16.57 1.68 -5.06
CA GLY A 36 15.45 1.71 -6.00
C GLY A 36 14.20 0.97 -5.49
N VAL A 37 14.22 0.47 -4.26
CA VAL A 37 13.08 -0.22 -3.64
C VAL A 37 12.52 0.62 -2.51
N TRP A 38 11.21 0.77 -2.50
CA TRP A 38 10.50 1.37 -1.38
C TRP A 38 9.37 0.41 -1.00
N ALA A 39 9.40 -0.07 0.24
CA ALA A 39 8.43 -1.07 0.70
C ALA A 39 8.00 -0.79 2.13
N GLY A 40 6.78 -1.17 2.44
CA GLY A 40 6.24 -0.99 3.77
C GLY A 40 4.79 -1.44 3.88
N LEU A 41 4.14 -0.91 4.90
CA LEU A 41 2.73 -1.16 5.18
C LEU A 41 1.98 0.16 5.14
N THR A 42 0.73 0.11 4.69
CA THR A 42 -0.22 1.21 4.83
C THR A 42 -1.48 0.70 5.48
N ARG A 43 -2.04 1.48 6.41
CA ARG A 43 -3.35 1.18 6.98
C ARG A 43 -4.26 2.40 6.91
N PHE A 44 -5.55 2.11 6.76
CA PHE A 44 -6.61 3.12 6.78
C PHE A 44 -7.57 2.79 7.91
N THR A 45 -7.76 3.74 8.83
CA THR A 45 -8.77 3.62 9.89
C THR A 45 -10.04 4.34 9.50
N ALA A 46 -9.94 5.31 8.60
CA ALA A 46 -11.06 6.07 8.05
C ALA A 46 -10.75 6.44 6.61
N VAL A 47 -11.78 6.62 5.81
CA VAL A 47 -11.65 7.01 4.39
C VAL A 47 -12.69 8.06 4.07
N GLU A 48 -12.28 9.17 3.43
CA GLU A 48 -13.17 10.28 3.08
C GLU A 48 -13.76 10.16 1.68
N GLY A 49 -13.46 9.11 0.95
CA GLY A 49 -13.95 8.89 -0.40
C GLY A 49 -12.93 8.18 -1.27
N PRO A 50 -13.18 8.11 -2.60
CA PRO A 50 -12.25 7.46 -3.51
C PRO A 50 -10.88 8.12 -3.49
N THR A 51 -9.84 7.31 -3.56
CA THR A 51 -8.43 7.76 -3.54
C THR A 51 -7.80 7.53 -4.90
N PRO A 52 -7.52 8.60 -5.68
CA PRO A 52 -6.74 8.46 -6.91
C PRO A 52 -5.31 8.06 -6.58
N TRP A 53 -4.77 7.13 -7.34
CA TRP A 53 -3.40 6.67 -7.16
C TRP A 53 -2.77 6.26 -8.48
N THR A 54 -1.57 6.79 -8.74
CA THR A 54 -0.76 6.42 -9.90
C THR A 54 0.62 6.03 -9.40
N PRO A 55 0.99 4.74 -9.47
CA PRO A 55 2.30 4.31 -8.97
C PRO A 55 3.44 4.95 -9.76
N SER A 56 4.49 5.38 -9.05
CA SER A 56 5.70 5.94 -9.67
C SER A 56 6.66 4.85 -10.18
N GLN A 57 6.53 3.66 -9.64
CA GLN A 57 7.25 2.45 -10.03
C GLN A 57 6.24 1.32 -10.05
N ARG A 58 6.62 0.13 -10.51
CA ARG A 58 5.75 -1.03 -10.36
C ARG A 58 5.42 -1.22 -8.89
N GLU A 59 4.15 -1.31 -8.58
CA GLU A 59 3.70 -1.54 -7.21
C GLU A 59 3.08 -2.93 -7.08
N THR A 60 3.63 -3.71 -6.17
CA THR A 60 3.08 -5.03 -5.82
C THR A 60 2.47 -4.92 -4.44
N ILE A 61 1.23 -5.36 -4.29
CA ILE A 61 0.48 -5.24 -3.05
C ILE A 61 -0.02 -6.60 -2.57
N HIS A 62 -0.10 -6.71 -1.24
CA HIS A 62 -0.70 -7.85 -0.56
C HIS A 62 -1.67 -7.31 0.48
N VAL A 63 -2.95 -7.60 0.31
CA VAL A 63 -3.98 -7.17 1.26
C VAL A 63 -3.93 -8.05 2.49
N LEU A 64 -3.79 -7.43 3.66
CA LEU A 64 -3.69 -8.12 4.95
C LEU A 64 -5.00 -8.07 5.72
N GLU A 65 -5.73 -6.94 5.63
CA GLU A 65 -6.99 -6.72 6.33
C GLU A 65 -7.87 -5.81 5.50
N GLY A 66 -9.18 -6.03 5.55
CA GLY A 66 -10.13 -5.20 4.83
C GLY A 66 -10.25 -5.54 3.37
N GLU A 67 -10.82 -4.61 2.61
CA GLU A 67 -11.12 -4.83 1.20
C GLU A 67 -10.87 -3.54 0.42
N VAL A 68 -10.43 -3.67 -0.82
CA VAL A 68 -10.29 -2.54 -1.73
C VAL A 68 -10.77 -2.92 -3.12
N THR A 69 -11.49 -2.00 -3.76
CA THR A 69 -11.82 -2.11 -5.19
C THR A 69 -11.00 -1.07 -5.92
N ILE A 70 -10.19 -1.51 -6.87
CA ILE A 70 -9.31 -0.66 -7.67
C ILE A 70 -9.89 -0.54 -9.07
N GLU A 71 -10.31 0.67 -9.44
CA GLU A 71 -10.73 0.98 -10.80
C GLU A 71 -9.50 1.34 -11.62
N ILE A 72 -9.30 0.63 -12.72
CA ILE A 72 -8.18 0.87 -13.64
C ILE A 72 -8.69 1.69 -14.81
N ALA A 73 -8.00 2.78 -15.14
CA ALA A 73 -8.36 3.61 -16.29
C ALA A 73 -8.39 2.76 -17.57
N ASP A 74 -9.51 2.82 -18.29
CA ASP A 74 -9.75 2.05 -19.51
C ASP A 74 -9.63 0.53 -19.33
N GLY A 75 -9.84 0.04 -18.12
CA GLY A 75 -9.70 -1.38 -17.80
C GLY A 75 -10.75 -1.87 -16.81
N PRO A 76 -10.59 -3.12 -16.35
CA PRO A 76 -11.51 -3.70 -15.36
C PRO A 76 -11.31 -3.11 -13.97
N ALA A 77 -12.29 -3.31 -13.10
CA ALA A 77 -12.14 -3.07 -11.68
C ALA A 77 -11.70 -4.36 -10.98
N LEU A 78 -10.77 -4.25 -10.06
CA LEU A 78 -10.27 -5.36 -9.25
C LEU A 78 -10.78 -5.22 -7.83
N THR A 79 -11.35 -6.28 -7.27
CA THR A 79 -11.69 -6.31 -5.84
C THR A 79 -10.73 -7.25 -5.14
N LEU A 80 -9.97 -6.70 -4.17
CA LEU A 80 -8.96 -7.45 -3.43
C LEU A 80 -9.39 -7.58 -1.98
N LYS A 81 -9.24 -8.79 -1.45
CA LYS A 81 -9.59 -9.19 -0.08
C LYS A 81 -8.35 -9.72 0.63
N PRO A 82 -8.39 -9.93 1.96
CA PRO A 82 -7.24 -10.44 2.69
C PRO A 82 -6.65 -11.68 2.03
N GLY A 83 -5.33 -11.65 1.80
CA GLY A 83 -4.60 -12.70 1.12
C GLY A 83 -4.40 -12.47 -0.37
N ASP A 84 -5.16 -11.58 -0.98
CA ASP A 84 -5.01 -11.29 -2.41
C ASP A 84 -3.75 -10.48 -2.71
N LEU A 85 -3.21 -10.74 -3.89
CA LEU A 85 -2.01 -10.08 -4.41
C LEU A 85 -2.36 -9.41 -5.73
N ALA A 86 -1.74 -8.26 -5.98
CA ALA A 86 -1.82 -7.59 -7.28
C ALA A 86 -0.52 -6.87 -7.58
N SER A 87 -0.23 -6.67 -8.85
CA SER A 87 0.94 -5.90 -9.27
C SER A 87 0.52 -4.94 -10.37
N LEU A 88 0.77 -3.66 -10.16
CA LEU A 88 0.37 -2.57 -11.04
C LEU A 88 1.60 -1.94 -11.68
N PRO A 89 1.61 -1.70 -12.99
CA PRO A 89 2.75 -1.06 -13.64
C PRO A 89 2.86 0.42 -13.25
N ALA A 90 4.07 0.95 -13.35
CA ALA A 90 4.31 2.37 -13.17
C ALA A 90 3.45 3.18 -14.14
N GLY A 91 2.91 4.29 -13.67
CA GLY A 91 2.13 5.22 -14.50
C GLY A 91 0.67 4.81 -14.72
N LEU A 92 0.24 3.67 -14.21
CA LEU A 92 -1.16 3.25 -14.33
C LEU A 92 -2.06 4.14 -13.49
N GLU A 93 -3.03 4.77 -14.10
CA GLU A 93 -4.00 5.60 -13.38
C GLU A 93 -5.08 4.72 -12.76
N THR A 94 -5.26 4.83 -11.45
CA THR A 94 -6.23 4.03 -10.69
C THR A 94 -7.02 4.89 -9.72
N ILE A 95 -8.17 4.39 -9.32
CA ILE A 95 -8.99 4.97 -8.24
C ILE A 95 -9.31 3.85 -7.28
N TRP A 96 -8.96 4.05 -6.01
CA TRP A 96 -9.12 3.04 -4.95
C TRP A 96 -10.33 3.36 -4.09
N HIS A 97 -11.20 2.37 -3.94
CA HIS A 97 -12.35 2.41 -3.04
C HIS A 97 -12.04 1.49 -1.87
N ILE A 98 -11.62 2.07 -0.76
CA ILE A 98 -11.13 1.34 0.40
C ILE A 98 -12.23 1.20 1.43
N THR A 99 -12.41 -0.03 1.95
CA THR A 99 -13.32 -0.32 3.06
C THR A 99 -12.50 -0.49 4.33
N PRO A 100 -12.51 0.49 5.25
CA PRO A 100 -11.75 0.41 6.49
C PRO A 100 -12.41 -0.56 7.48
N PRO A 101 -11.66 -1.14 8.45
CA PRO A 101 -10.20 -1.02 8.55
C PRO A 101 -9.49 -1.80 7.44
N PHE A 102 -8.45 -1.21 6.88
CA PHE A 102 -7.72 -1.79 5.75
C PHE A 102 -6.22 -1.69 6.01
N THR A 103 -5.51 -2.79 5.75
CA THR A 103 -4.06 -2.83 5.86
C THR A 103 -3.48 -3.59 4.68
N GLU A 104 -2.45 -3.04 4.07
CA GLU A 104 -1.74 -3.69 2.97
C GLU A 104 -0.24 -3.61 3.15
N LEU A 105 0.45 -4.60 2.60
CA LEU A 105 1.90 -4.54 2.35
C LEU A 105 2.06 -4.10 0.91
N TRP A 106 2.99 -3.18 0.65
CA TRP A 106 3.28 -2.71 -0.70
C TRP A 106 4.79 -2.67 -0.95
N VAL A 107 5.14 -2.90 -2.20
CA VAL A 107 6.51 -2.81 -2.70
C VAL A 107 6.51 -2.02 -3.99
N LEU A 108 7.25 -0.92 -4.01
CA LEU A 108 7.52 -0.12 -5.20
C LEU A 108 8.96 -0.43 -5.66
N ALA A 109 9.06 -1.01 -6.82
CA ALA A 109 10.37 -1.43 -7.33
C ALA A 109 10.46 -1.40 -8.85
#